data_7d2fd61d587dd6635b2198e50af9cd96
#
_entry.id   7d2fd61d587dd6635b2198e50af9cd96
#
_cell.length_a   1.000
_cell.length_b   1.000
_cell.length_c   1.000
_cell.angle_alpha   90.00
_cell.angle_beta   90.00
_cell.angle_gamma   90.00
#
_symmetry.space_group_name_H-M   'P 1'
#
loop_
_entity.id
_entity.type
_entity.pdbx_description
1 polymer ?
#
loop_
_entity_poly.entity_id
_entity_poly.type
_entity_poly.pdbx_seq_one_letter_code
_entity_poly.pdbx_strand_id
1 'polypeptide(L)'
;MSLSLIVPIAADRPEYEHTMPYVFNFSEDGVLLCIKSIQGLDLTKFEHIYFVILDKLDQKFHLSELLNMQLRNLNLAEKAKVLSLKVPTNSQAETIYECIKQEQIEGGIFVKDADGYFTCDFTETNGIAIYPLDKLDMVNPHNKSYVDLDDQFYITNIIEKKIISRYFNAGGYLFEDAKLFCSYYERLSHFEKLYMSHIVYAMLLDNISFRPFNVDDFIDWGNKRLYNNLKNI
;
A
#
# COMPACT_ATOMS: atom_id res chain seq x y z
N MET A 1 17.43 -11.97 -1.67
CA MET A 1 17.14 -10.95 -2.72
C MET A 1 16.91 -9.63 -2.03
N SER A 2 17.25 -8.50 -2.66
CA SER A 2 16.88 -7.19 -2.12
C SER A 2 15.35 -7.04 -2.12
N LEU A 3 14.78 -6.57 -1.03
CA LEU A 3 13.34 -6.29 -0.92
C LEU A 3 13.16 -4.85 -0.46
N SER A 4 12.39 -4.07 -1.21
CA SER A 4 12.05 -2.68 -0.87
C SER A 4 10.59 -2.56 -0.47
N LEU A 5 10.31 -1.75 0.56
CA LEU A 5 8.95 -1.39 0.96
C LEU A 5 8.57 -0.05 0.34
N ILE A 6 7.43 0.01 -0.33
CA ILE A 6 6.88 1.24 -0.93
C ILE A 6 5.54 1.58 -0.29
N VAL A 7 5.43 2.78 0.27
CA VAL A 7 4.21 3.33 0.86
C VAL A 7 3.73 4.49 -0.01
N PRO A 8 2.78 4.27 -0.94
CA PRO A 8 2.33 5.30 -1.89
C PRO A 8 1.30 6.25 -1.25
N ILE A 9 1.63 7.55 -1.18
CA ILE A 9 0.80 8.60 -0.56
C ILE A 9 0.67 9.80 -1.52
N ALA A 10 0.90 9.64 -2.81
CA ALA A 10 0.96 10.74 -3.78
C ALA A 10 -0.39 11.07 -4.44
N ALA A 11 -1.52 10.68 -3.83
CA ALA A 11 -2.84 11.02 -4.35
C ALA A 11 -3.09 12.54 -4.28
N ASP A 12 -3.53 13.14 -5.40
CA ASP A 12 -4.06 14.50 -5.42
C ASP A 12 -5.60 14.45 -5.36
N ARG A 13 -6.17 14.97 -4.30
CA ARG A 13 -7.62 15.00 -4.09
C ARG A 13 -8.09 16.43 -3.85
N PRO A 14 -9.29 16.82 -4.31
CA PRO A 14 -9.81 18.17 -4.11
C PRO A 14 -9.81 18.64 -2.66
N GLU A 15 -10.11 17.75 -1.71
CA GLU A 15 -10.10 18.08 -0.28
C GLU A 15 -8.72 18.47 0.24
N TYR A 16 -7.63 18.05 -0.42
CA TYR A 16 -6.26 18.40 -0.02
C TYR A 16 -5.88 19.85 -0.36
N GLU A 17 -6.75 20.58 -1.06
CA GLU A 17 -6.62 22.03 -1.17
C GLU A 17 -6.81 22.76 0.16
N HIS A 18 -7.47 22.15 1.12
CA HIS A 18 -7.78 22.81 2.40
C HIS A 18 -7.37 21.99 3.63
N THR A 19 -7.13 20.68 3.47
CA THR A 19 -6.83 19.77 4.58
C THR A 19 -5.64 18.88 4.24
N MET A 20 -4.77 18.67 5.21
CA MET A 20 -3.69 17.67 5.10
C MET A 20 -4.30 16.27 4.91
N PRO A 21 -3.69 15.40 4.07
CA PRO A 21 -4.14 14.02 3.95
C PRO A 21 -4.17 13.33 5.32
N TYR A 22 -5.29 12.65 5.63
CA TYR A 22 -5.55 12.12 6.98
C TYR A 22 -4.52 11.08 7.45
N VAL A 23 -3.81 10.44 6.53
CA VAL A 23 -2.72 9.49 6.87
C VAL A 23 -1.52 10.15 7.55
N PHE A 24 -1.44 11.47 7.53
CA PHE A 24 -0.48 12.28 8.29
C PHE A 24 -1.02 12.75 9.65
N ASN A 25 -2.21 12.31 10.06
CA ASN A 25 -2.64 12.49 11.45
C ASN A 25 -1.86 11.54 12.36
N PHE A 26 -1.77 11.92 13.63
CA PHE A 26 -1.16 11.10 14.66
C PHE A 26 -2.14 10.05 15.18
N SER A 27 -1.64 8.85 15.41
CA SER A 27 -2.27 7.82 16.22
C SER A 27 -2.18 8.19 17.71
N GLU A 28 -2.83 7.44 18.59
CA GLU A 28 -2.84 7.69 20.04
C GLU A 28 -1.45 7.66 20.66
N ASP A 29 -0.55 6.84 20.13
CA ASP A 29 0.85 6.74 20.56
C ASP A 29 1.77 7.81 19.95
N GLY A 30 1.21 8.80 19.25
CA GLY A 30 1.94 9.94 18.68
C GLY A 30 2.72 9.63 17.41
N VAL A 31 2.43 8.50 16.74
CA VAL A 31 3.04 8.12 15.47
C VAL A 31 2.11 8.51 14.31
N LEU A 32 2.65 8.99 13.20
CA LEU A 32 1.86 9.25 11.98
C LEU A 32 1.22 7.97 11.48
N LEU A 33 -0.06 8.01 11.05
CA LEU A 33 -0.79 6.83 10.59
C LEU A 33 -0.07 6.12 9.43
N CYS A 34 0.50 6.87 8.49
CA CYS A 34 1.27 6.28 7.38
C CYS A 34 2.54 5.56 7.85
N ILE A 35 3.17 5.97 8.94
CA ILE A 35 4.28 5.24 9.57
C ILE A 35 3.74 4.08 10.41
N LYS A 36 2.65 4.29 11.13
CA LYS A 36 1.98 3.24 11.89
C LYS A 36 1.58 2.07 11.00
N SER A 37 1.17 2.33 9.76
CA SER A 37 0.74 1.32 8.79
C SER A 37 1.78 0.24 8.53
N ILE A 38 3.08 0.56 8.65
CA ILE A 38 4.18 -0.38 8.40
C ILE A 38 4.73 -1.03 9.67
N GLN A 39 4.36 -0.56 10.87
CA GLN A 39 4.92 -1.07 12.13
C GLN A 39 4.50 -2.51 12.46
N GLY A 40 3.46 -3.04 11.80
CA GLY A 40 3.06 -4.44 11.91
C GLY A 40 3.87 -5.40 11.05
N LEU A 41 4.77 -4.88 10.21
CA LEU A 41 5.66 -5.68 9.35
C LEU A 41 7.02 -5.89 10.03
N ASP A 42 7.67 -7.01 9.74
CA ASP A 42 9.09 -7.18 10.08
C ASP A 42 9.94 -6.30 9.16
N LEU A 43 10.25 -5.08 9.64
CA LEU A 43 11.02 -4.10 8.88
C LEU A 43 12.47 -4.53 8.64
N THR A 44 12.97 -5.57 9.29
CA THR A 44 14.32 -6.09 9.05
C THR A 44 14.45 -6.79 7.69
N LYS A 45 13.34 -7.29 7.14
CA LYS A 45 13.27 -7.91 5.81
C LYS A 45 13.50 -6.91 4.67
N PHE A 46 13.32 -5.61 4.90
CA PHE A 46 13.46 -4.59 3.86
C PHE A 46 14.84 -3.92 3.90
N GLU A 47 15.46 -3.81 2.75
CA GLU A 47 16.70 -3.05 2.57
C GLU A 47 16.42 -1.55 2.55
N HIS A 48 15.35 -1.14 1.85
CA HIS A 48 14.91 0.23 1.75
C HIS A 48 13.40 0.38 2.00
N ILE A 49 12.99 1.52 2.53
CA ILE A 49 11.59 1.91 2.75
C ILE A 49 11.35 3.26 2.07
N TYR A 50 10.39 3.33 1.17
CA TYR A 50 10.05 4.55 0.43
C TYR A 50 8.67 5.04 0.81
N PHE A 51 8.59 6.27 1.34
CA PHE A 51 7.34 7.01 1.48
C PHE A 51 7.21 7.94 0.28
N VAL A 52 6.27 7.67 -0.62
CA VAL A 52 6.10 8.42 -1.86
C VAL A 52 4.99 9.42 -1.70
N ILE A 53 5.32 10.72 -1.69
CA ILE A 53 4.40 11.83 -1.48
C ILE A 53 4.32 12.71 -2.72
N LEU A 54 3.36 13.64 -2.76
CA LEU A 54 3.24 14.62 -3.83
C LEU A 54 3.90 15.94 -3.43
N ASP A 55 4.79 16.49 -4.26
CA ASP A 55 5.55 17.73 -4.04
C ASP A 55 4.63 18.94 -3.72
N LYS A 56 3.53 19.09 -4.44
CA LYS A 56 2.51 20.11 -4.18
C LYS A 56 1.99 20.07 -2.73
N LEU A 57 1.77 18.88 -2.18
CA LEU A 57 1.30 18.69 -0.81
C LEU A 57 2.44 18.85 0.19
N ASP A 58 3.65 18.44 -0.18
CA ASP A 58 4.85 18.60 0.64
C ASP A 58 5.17 20.09 0.85
N GLN A 59 5.19 20.89 -0.22
CA GLN A 59 5.39 22.33 -0.15
C GLN A 59 4.34 23.03 0.72
N LYS A 60 3.12 22.52 0.74
CA LYS A 60 2.01 23.11 1.48
C LYS A 60 1.99 22.75 2.96
N PHE A 61 2.27 21.49 3.27
CA PHE A 61 2.08 20.93 4.61
C PHE A 61 3.37 20.46 5.28
N HIS A 62 4.54 20.65 4.63
CA HIS A 62 5.86 20.22 5.12
C HIS A 62 5.92 18.73 5.48
N LEU A 63 5.31 17.88 4.60
CA LEU A 63 5.12 16.46 4.87
C LEU A 63 6.43 15.69 4.98
N SER A 64 7.43 16.03 4.14
CA SER A 64 8.77 15.43 4.18
C SER A 64 9.50 15.73 5.49
N GLU A 65 9.39 16.96 6.00
CA GLU A 65 9.99 17.34 7.29
C GLU A 65 9.36 16.54 8.42
N LEU A 66 8.02 16.45 8.43
CA LEU A 66 7.25 15.70 9.42
C LEU A 66 7.59 14.21 9.41
N LEU A 67 7.63 13.57 8.21
CA LEU A 67 8.03 12.19 8.05
C LEU A 67 9.47 11.97 8.52
N ASN A 68 10.42 12.77 8.06
CA ASN A 68 11.83 12.61 8.40
C ASN A 68 12.10 12.81 9.90
N MET A 69 11.35 13.70 10.57
CA MET A 69 11.43 13.84 12.03
C MET A 69 10.98 12.54 12.74
N GLN A 70 9.85 11.98 12.34
CA GLN A 70 9.32 10.76 12.92
C GLN A 70 10.20 9.53 12.62
N LEU A 71 10.70 9.40 11.38
CA LEU A 71 11.59 8.30 10.99
C LEU A 71 12.90 8.30 11.77
N ARG A 72 13.45 9.49 12.09
CA ARG A 72 14.60 9.61 12.97
C ARG A 72 14.29 9.13 14.39
N ASN A 73 13.15 9.54 14.94
CA ASN A 73 12.74 9.12 16.31
C ASN A 73 12.53 7.61 16.43
N LEU A 74 12.18 6.95 15.32
CA LEU A 74 11.97 5.50 15.25
C LEU A 74 13.22 4.72 14.79
N ASN A 75 14.37 5.38 14.65
CA ASN A 75 15.63 4.78 14.16
C ASN A 75 15.49 4.14 12.75
N LEU A 76 14.63 4.69 11.90
CA LEU A 76 14.42 4.23 10.53
C LEU A 76 15.09 5.12 9.47
N ALA A 77 15.71 6.24 9.87
CA ALA A 77 16.23 7.26 8.96
C ALA A 77 17.31 6.75 7.98
N GLU A 78 18.07 5.71 8.36
CA GLU A 78 19.12 5.16 7.48
C GLU A 78 18.58 4.31 6.33
N LYS A 79 17.42 3.67 6.53
CA LYS A 79 16.80 2.82 5.50
C LYS A 79 15.54 3.40 4.88
N ALA A 80 14.95 4.43 5.47
CA ALA A 80 13.73 5.07 4.99
C ALA A 80 14.03 6.38 4.25
N LYS A 81 13.41 6.54 3.08
CA LYS A 81 13.51 7.71 2.22
C LYS A 81 12.13 8.27 1.91
N VAL A 82 12.00 9.59 1.96
CA VAL A 82 10.80 10.30 1.47
C VAL A 82 11.07 10.76 0.04
N LEU A 83 10.29 10.24 -0.90
CA LEU A 83 10.34 10.60 -2.31
C LEU A 83 9.18 11.55 -2.64
N SER A 84 9.49 12.73 -3.11
CA SER A 84 8.49 13.75 -3.48
C SER A 84 8.33 13.80 -5.00
N LEU A 85 7.14 13.40 -5.51
CA LEU A 85 6.82 13.41 -6.94
C LEU A 85 6.36 14.80 -7.35
N LYS A 86 6.96 15.35 -8.41
CA LYS A 86 6.63 16.67 -8.93
C LYS A 86 5.28 16.73 -9.66
N VAL A 87 4.86 15.60 -10.23
CA VAL A 87 3.62 15.50 -11.02
C VAL A 87 2.67 14.54 -10.30
N PRO A 88 1.38 14.90 -10.17
CA PRO A 88 0.38 13.99 -9.64
C PRO A 88 0.28 12.72 -10.48
N THR A 89 0.09 11.59 -9.81
CA THR A 89 -0.15 10.30 -10.46
C THR A 89 -1.66 10.00 -10.53
N ASN A 90 -2.07 9.28 -11.57
CA ASN A 90 -3.48 8.94 -11.81
C ASN A 90 -3.92 7.70 -11.02
N SER A 91 -2.96 6.94 -10.49
CA SER A 91 -3.22 5.70 -9.76
C SER A 91 -2.10 5.37 -8.78
N GLN A 92 -2.42 4.49 -7.83
CA GLN A 92 -1.42 3.91 -6.93
C GLN A 92 -0.33 3.17 -7.72
N ALA A 93 -0.71 2.43 -8.76
CA ALA A 93 0.22 1.69 -9.61
C ALA A 93 1.23 2.63 -10.30
N GLU A 94 0.78 3.81 -10.76
CA GLU A 94 1.65 4.83 -11.31
C GLU A 94 2.61 5.41 -10.27
N THR A 95 2.13 5.66 -9.05
CA THR A 95 2.98 6.12 -7.95
C THR A 95 4.12 5.14 -7.67
N ILE A 96 3.82 3.84 -7.67
CA ILE A 96 4.80 2.78 -7.45
C ILE A 96 5.79 2.71 -8.62
N TYR A 97 5.29 2.77 -9.85
CA TYR A 97 6.10 2.78 -11.06
C TYR A 97 7.10 3.94 -11.06
N GLU A 98 6.64 5.16 -10.75
CA GLU A 98 7.50 6.34 -10.65
C GLU A 98 8.56 6.18 -9.56
N CYS A 99 8.19 5.61 -8.41
CA CYS A 99 9.14 5.31 -7.34
C CYS A 99 10.24 4.34 -7.83
N ILE A 100 9.85 3.24 -8.45
CA ILE A 100 10.80 2.24 -8.97
C ILE A 100 11.74 2.86 -9.98
N LYS A 101 11.23 3.68 -10.91
CA LYS A 101 12.03 4.32 -11.96
C LYS A 101 12.99 5.37 -11.41
N GLN A 102 12.54 6.23 -10.50
CA GLN A 102 13.37 7.31 -9.94
C GLN A 102 14.45 6.78 -9.00
N GLU A 103 14.14 5.77 -8.20
CA GLU A 103 15.05 5.19 -7.23
C GLU A 103 15.84 3.99 -7.80
N GLN A 104 15.60 3.59 -9.05
CA GLN A 104 16.24 2.47 -9.73
C GLN A 104 16.13 1.17 -8.91
N ILE A 105 14.94 0.92 -8.35
CA ILE A 105 14.70 -0.23 -7.47
C ILE A 105 14.85 -1.52 -8.26
N GLU A 106 15.70 -2.40 -7.77
CA GLU A 106 15.90 -3.75 -8.26
C GLU A 106 15.47 -4.78 -7.21
N GLY A 107 15.16 -6.02 -7.66
CA GLY A 107 14.68 -7.09 -6.80
C GLY A 107 13.18 -6.98 -6.48
N GLY A 108 12.79 -7.48 -5.33
CA GLY A 108 11.39 -7.51 -4.90
C GLY A 108 10.89 -6.18 -4.35
N ILE A 109 9.58 -5.97 -4.43
CA ILE A 109 8.91 -4.84 -3.80
C ILE A 109 7.70 -5.31 -2.98
N PHE A 110 7.59 -4.78 -1.77
CA PHE A 110 6.37 -4.87 -0.96
C PHE A 110 5.67 -3.51 -1.02
N VAL A 111 4.45 -3.48 -1.50
CA VAL A 111 3.61 -2.28 -1.50
C VAL A 111 2.67 -2.33 -0.33
N LYS A 112 2.64 -1.29 0.50
CA LYS A 112 1.76 -1.18 1.66
C LYS A 112 0.88 0.06 1.58
N ASP A 113 -0.43 -0.12 1.66
CA ASP A 113 -1.37 0.99 1.77
C ASP A 113 -1.12 1.77 3.07
N ALA A 114 -1.09 3.09 2.96
CA ALA A 114 -0.80 3.99 4.08
C ALA A 114 -1.96 4.15 5.07
N ASP A 115 -3.15 3.69 4.70
CA ASP A 115 -4.41 3.94 5.41
C ASP A 115 -4.96 2.71 6.16
N GLY A 116 -4.13 1.73 6.41
CA GLY A 116 -4.48 0.56 7.18
C GLY A 116 -3.30 -0.05 7.91
N TYR A 117 -3.56 -0.68 9.05
CA TYR A 117 -2.57 -1.42 9.83
C TYR A 117 -2.90 -2.91 9.79
N PHE A 118 -1.89 -3.74 9.80
CA PHE A 118 -1.99 -5.17 10.07
C PHE A 118 -0.63 -5.74 10.46
N THR A 119 -0.65 -6.89 11.10
CA THR A 119 0.53 -7.73 11.32
C THR A 119 0.49 -8.91 10.34
N CYS A 120 1.63 -9.31 9.79
CA CYS A 120 1.72 -10.51 8.96
C CYS A 120 3.13 -11.06 8.94
N ASP A 121 3.22 -12.37 8.66
CA ASP A 121 4.43 -12.98 8.13
C ASP A 121 4.21 -13.30 6.63
N PHE A 122 5.25 -13.12 5.83
CA PHE A 122 5.21 -13.35 4.40
C PHE A 122 6.50 -13.99 3.90
N THR A 123 6.40 -14.76 2.82
CA THR A 123 7.53 -15.29 2.07
C THR A 123 7.87 -14.36 0.92
N GLU A 124 9.13 -14.35 0.46
CA GLU A 124 9.59 -13.48 -0.65
C GLU A 124 9.15 -14.01 -2.03
N THR A 125 7.85 -14.22 -2.22
CA THR A 125 7.23 -14.62 -3.49
C THR A 125 6.08 -13.68 -3.81
N ASN A 126 5.61 -13.65 -5.06
CA ASN A 126 4.43 -12.84 -5.39
C ASN A 126 3.27 -13.17 -4.45
N GLY A 127 2.67 -12.15 -3.86
CA GLY A 127 1.64 -12.38 -2.86
C GLY A 127 0.72 -11.19 -2.60
N ILE A 128 -0.40 -11.47 -1.96
CA ILE A 128 -1.39 -10.47 -1.54
C ILE A 128 -1.76 -10.70 -0.07
N ALA A 129 -1.75 -9.62 0.70
CA ALA A 129 -2.28 -9.58 2.05
C ALA A 129 -3.79 -9.79 2.03
N ILE A 130 -4.29 -10.85 2.65
CA ILE A 130 -5.72 -11.13 2.68
C ILE A 130 -6.27 -11.11 4.11
N TYR A 131 -7.51 -10.62 4.23
CA TYR A 131 -8.27 -10.67 5.48
C TYR A 131 -9.70 -11.13 5.22
N PRO A 132 -10.31 -11.94 6.11
CA PRO A 132 -11.66 -12.42 5.91
C PRO A 132 -12.69 -11.32 6.19
N LEU A 133 -13.67 -11.18 5.30
CA LEU A 133 -14.72 -10.16 5.34
C LEU A 133 -15.61 -10.30 6.58
N ASP A 134 -15.85 -11.52 7.05
CA ASP A 134 -16.68 -11.83 8.22
C ASP A 134 -16.05 -11.44 9.57
N LYS A 135 -14.77 -11.08 9.58
CA LYS A 135 -14.09 -10.52 10.76
C LYS A 135 -14.16 -9.00 10.85
N LEU A 136 -14.83 -8.33 9.91
CA LEU A 136 -14.93 -6.87 9.89
C LEU A 136 -16.25 -6.39 10.49
N ASP A 137 -16.17 -5.61 11.55
CA ASP A 137 -17.35 -5.02 12.17
C ASP A 137 -17.97 -3.88 11.36
N MET A 138 -17.19 -3.11 10.63
CA MET A 138 -17.65 -1.93 9.88
C MET A 138 -16.76 -1.56 8.69
N VAL A 139 -16.79 -2.29 7.59
CA VAL A 139 -16.13 -1.90 6.34
C VAL A 139 -17.15 -1.77 5.21
N ASN A 140 -16.95 -0.76 4.36
CA ASN A 140 -17.69 -0.70 3.11
C ASN A 140 -17.11 -1.75 2.13
N PRO A 141 -17.79 -2.86 1.88
CA PRO A 141 -17.26 -3.94 1.05
C PRO A 141 -17.03 -3.51 -0.40
N HIS A 142 -17.68 -2.42 -0.86
CA HIS A 142 -17.51 -1.90 -2.21
C HIS A 142 -16.24 -1.09 -2.44
N ASN A 143 -15.40 -0.92 -1.41
CA ASN A 143 -14.12 -0.20 -1.52
C ASN A 143 -12.88 -1.13 -1.47
N LYS A 144 -13.08 -2.45 -1.55
CA LYS A 144 -12.01 -3.44 -1.47
C LYS A 144 -11.88 -4.24 -2.76
N SER A 145 -10.68 -4.73 -3.03
CA SER A 145 -10.45 -5.78 -4.02
C SER A 145 -10.65 -7.14 -3.36
N TYR A 146 -11.35 -8.06 -4.01
CA TYR A 146 -11.62 -9.40 -3.48
C TYR A 146 -10.79 -10.44 -4.19
N VAL A 147 -10.32 -11.41 -3.43
CA VAL A 147 -9.36 -12.44 -3.87
C VAL A 147 -9.99 -13.81 -3.75
N ASP A 148 -9.97 -14.58 -4.83
CA ASP A 148 -10.41 -15.98 -4.83
C ASP A 148 -9.22 -16.93 -4.78
N LEU A 149 -9.37 -18.07 -4.10
CA LEU A 149 -8.32 -19.03 -3.82
C LEU A 149 -8.74 -20.41 -4.29
N ASP A 150 -7.77 -21.19 -4.78
CA ASP A 150 -7.95 -22.62 -5.01
C ASP A 150 -7.69 -23.47 -3.75
N ASP A 151 -7.89 -24.78 -3.90
CA ASP A 151 -7.69 -25.76 -2.81
C ASP A 151 -6.22 -25.90 -2.36
N GLN A 152 -5.27 -25.37 -3.15
CA GLN A 152 -3.83 -25.35 -2.85
C GLN A 152 -3.35 -24.02 -2.28
N PHE A 153 -4.29 -23.11 -1.98
CA PHE A 153 -4.02 -21.74 -1.51
C PHE A 153 -3.19 -20.90 -2.50
N TYR A 154 -3.48 -21.03 -3.81
CA TYR A 154 -3.06 -20.07 -4.81
C TYR A 154 -4.19 -19.09 -5.11
N ILE A 155 -3.80 -17.85 -5.41
CA ILE A 155 -4.75 -16.84 -5.87
C ILE A 155 -5.11 -17.17 -7.32
N THR A 156 -6.39 -17.40 -7.57
CA THR A 156 -6.92 -17.71 -8.91
C THR A 156 -7.59 -16.53 -9.55
N ASN A 157 -8.05 -15.55 -8.75
CA ASN A 157 -8.71 -14.37 -9.24
C ASN A 157 -8.60 -13.21 -8.26
N ILE A 158 -8.64 -11.98 -8.79
CA ILE A 158 -8.77 -10.75 -8.00
C ILE A 158 -9.65 -9.76 -8.75
N ILE A 159 -10.69 -9.24 -8.09
CA ILE A 159 -11.63 -8.30 -8.70
C ILE A 159 -11.82 -7.07 -7.81
N GLU A 160 -11.67 -5.89 -8.44
CA GLU A 160 -11.85 -4.61 -7.79
C GLU A 160 -13.33 -4.34 -7.48
N LYS A 161 -13.62 -3.97 -6.21
CA LYS A 161 -14.95 -3.49 -5.75
C LYS A 161 -16.12 -4.43 -5.97
N LYS A 162 -15.87 -5.71 -6.16
CA LYS A 162 -16.90 -6.73 -6.36
C LYS A 162 -16.60 -7.95 -5.49
N ILE A 163 -17.53 -8.28 -4.60
CA ILE A 163 -17.43 -9.45 -3.73
C ILE A 163 -17.53 -10.71 -4.60
N ILE A 164 -16.44 -11.49 -4.64
CA ILE A 164 -16.37 -12.78 -5.33
C ILE A 164 -16.03 -13.92 -4.36
N SER A 165 -15.53 -13.58 -3.18
CA SER A 165 -15.12 -14.52 -2.15
C SER A 165 -15.29 -13.88 -0.78
N ARG A 166 -14.96 -14.62 0.28
CA ARG A 166 -14.90 -14.11 1.65
C ARG A 166 -13.61 -13.36 1.98
N TYR A 167 -12.61 -13.37 1.10
CA TYR A 167 -11.33 -12.73 1.33
C TYR A 167 -11.20 -11.45 0.51
N PHE A 168 -10.74 -10.40 1.15
CA PHE A 168 -10.38 -9.15 0.48
C PHE A 168 -8.90 -8.83 0.72
N ASN A 169 -8.34 -8.00 -0.15
CA ASN A 169 -7.00 -7.48 0.01
C ASN A 169 -6.95 -6.45 1.14
N ALA A 170 -6.10 -6.70 2.12
CA ALA A 170 -5.89 -5.84 3.29
C ALA A 170 -4.94 -4.63 3.02
N GLY A 171 -4.56 -4.37 1.77
CA GLY A 171 -3.66 -3.27 1.41
C GLY A 171 -2.18 -3.63 1.48
N GLY A 172 -1.85 -4.86 1.14
CA GLY A 172 -0.47 -5.34 1.00
C GLY A 172 -0.29 -6.17 -0.26
N TYR A 173 0.73 -5.84 -1.06
CA TYR A 173 1.10 -6.58 -2.27
C TYR A 173 2.59 -6.83 -2.28
N LEU A 174 2.98 -8.04 -2.61
CA LEU A 174 4.37 -8.43 -2.79
C LEU A 174 4.60 -8.86 -4.23
N PHE A 175 5.57 -8.26 -4.87
CA PHE A 175 6.06 -8.65 -6.20
C PHE A 175 7.53 -9.03 -6.07
N GLU A 176 7.89 -10.19 -6.56
CA GLU A 176 9.28 -10.69 -6.48
C GLU A 176 10.26 -9.94 -7.40
N ASP A 177 9.74 -9.21 -8.41
CA ASP A 177 10.54 -8.45 -9.35
C ASP A 177 9.89 -7.10 -9.71
N ALA A 178 10.54 -6.01 -9.32
CA ALA A 178 10.15 -4.64 -9.62
C ALA A 178 10.11 -4.35 -11.14
N LYS A 179 11.04 -4.93 -11.92
CA LYS A 179 11.07 -4.74 -13.38
C LYS A 179 9.87 -5.42 -14.05
N LEU A 180 9.49 -6.59 -13.53
CA LEU A 180 8.31 -7.30 -14.02
C LEU A 180 7.04 -6.47 -13.70
N PHE A 181 6.90 -5.95 -12.49
CA PHE A 181 5.81 -5.02 -12.15
C PHE A 181 5.74 -3.84 -13.13
N CYS A 182 6.88 -3.18 -13.40
CA CYS A 182 6.94 -2.06 -14.35
C CYS A 182 6.48 -2.45 -15.75
N SER A 183 6.85 -3.62 -16.26
CA SER A 183 6.43 -4.09 -17.59
C SER A 183 4.91 -4.27 -17.69
N TYR A 184 4.25 -4.78 -16.62
CA TYR A 184 2.79 -4.89 -16.57
C TYR A 184 2.11 -3.53 -16.42
N TYR A 185 2.68 -2.64 -15.62
CA TYR A 185 2.18 -1.26 -15.54
C TYR A 185 2.23 -0.58 -16.91
N GLU A 186 3.37 -0.61 -17.61
CA GLU A 186 3.53 0.00 -18.93
C GLU A 186 2.54 -0.55 -19.96
N ARG A 187 2.30 -1.87 -19.94
CA ARG A 187 1.30 -2.53 -20.79
C ARG A 187 -0.13 -2.05 -20.53
N LEU A 188 -0.46 -1.74 -19.28
CA LEU A 188 -1.81 -1.40 -18.83
C LEU A 188 -2.04 0.10 -18.60
N SER A 189 -1.00 0.94 -18.73
CA SER A 189 -1.03 2.38 -18.39
C SER A 189 -2.04 3.20 -19.22
N HIS A 190 -2.53 2.66 -20.34
CA HIS A 190 -3.55 3.29 -21.17
C HIS A 190 -4.98 3.21 -20.59
N PHE A 191 -5.20 2.39 -19.53
CA PHE A 191 -6.50 2.36 -18.86
C PHE A 191 -6.69 3.59 -17.97
N GLU A 192 -7.80 4.29 -18.13
CA GLU A 192 -8.14 5.52 -17.39
C GLU A 192 -8.14 5.34 -15.88
N LYS A 193 -8.55 4.14 -15.40
CA LYS A 193 -8.58 3.78 -13.98
C LYS A 193 -7.84 2.47 -13.77
N LEU A 194 -6.54 2.56 -13.56
CA LEU A 194 -5.71 1.40 -13.31
C LEU A 194 -5.56 1.16 -11.80
N TYR A 195 -6.11 0.05 -11.30
CA TYR A 195 -5.92 -0.41 -9.93
C TYR A 195 -4.81 -1.47 -9.85
N MET A 196 -4.24 -1.65 -8.66
CA MET A 196 -3.26 -2.72 -8.39
C MET A 196 -3.83 -4.12 -8.72
N SER A 197 -5.12 -4.33 -8.42
CA SER A 197 -5.83 -5.56 -8.77
C SER A 197 -5.82 -5.87 -10.27
N HIS A 198 -5.82 -4.88 -11.15
CA HIS A 198 -5.74 -5.08 -12.60
C HIS A 198 -4.35 -5.59 -13.02
N ILE A 199 -3.28 -5.09 -12.39
CA ILE A 199 -1.91 -5.56 -12.64
C ILE A 199 -1.78 -7.02 -12.21
N VAL A 200 -2.20 -7.33 -10.98
CA VAL A 200 -2.19 -8.72 -10.49
C VAL A 200 -3.03 -9.63 -11.38
N TYR A 201 -4.23 -9.20 -11.76
CA TYR A 201 -5.09 -9.99 -12.65
C TYR A 201 -4.42 -10.28 -14.00
N ALA A 202 -3.77 -9.29 -14.61
CA ALA A 202 -3.03 -9.49 -15.85
C ALA A 202 -1.84 -10.46 -15.68
N MET A 203 -1.15 -10.40 -14.54
CA MET A 203 -0.08 -11.34 -14.21
C MET A 203 -0.61 -12.76 -14.03
N LEU A 204 -1.78 -12.94 -13.38
CA LEU A 204 -2.46 -14.25 -13.25
C LEU A 204 -2.84 -14.82 -14.62
N LEU A 205 -3.33 -14.00 -15.56
CA LEU A 205 -3.64 -14.44 -16.93
C LEU A 205 -2.42 -14.93 -17.69
N ASP A 206 -1.24 -14.40 -17.38
CA ASP A 206 0.04 -14.83 -17.95
C ASP A 206 0.69 -15.97 -17.13
N ASN A 207 -0.10 -16.66 -16.26
CA ASN A 207 0.33 -17.79 -15.42
C ASN A 207 1.39 -17.45 -14.38
N ILE A 208 1.51 -16.20 -13.97
CA ILE A 208 2.35 -15.81 -12.84
C ILE A 208 1.59 -16.11 -11.55
N SER A 209 2.17 -16.96 -10.72
CA SER A 209 1.53 -17.42 -9.49
C SER A 209 1.61 -16.37 -8.39
N PHE A 210 0.52 -16.22 -7.66
CA PHE A 210 0.44 -15.43 -6.43
C PHE A 210 -0.04 -16.31 -5.27
N ARG A 211 0.51 -16.07 -4.07
CA ARG A 211 0.02 -16.69 -2.84
C ARG A 211 -0.62 -15.66 -1.93
N PRO A 212 -1.66 -16.02 -1.20
CA PRO A 212 -2.16 -15.18 -0.13
C PRO A 212 -1.20 -15.26 1.06
N PHE A 213 -1.03 -14.15 1.77
CA PHE A 213 -0.55 -14.17 3.14
C PHE A 213 -1.62 -13.59 4.05
N ASN A 214 -1.96 -14.36 5.09
CA ASN A 214 -2.97 -13.95 6.04
C ASN A 214 -2.44 -12.83 6.90
N VAL A 215 -3.29 -11.87 7.18
CA VAL A 215 -2.96 -10.79 8.11
C VAL A 215 -3.79 -10.91 9.37
N ASP A 216 -3.23 -10.44 10.48
CA ASP A 216 -3.88 -10.30 11.76
C ASP A 216 -3.92 -8.83 12.19
N ASP A 217 -4.69 -8.52 13.22
CA ASP A 217 -4.82 -7.17 13.79
C ASP A 217 -5.19 -6.08 12.78
N PHE A 218 -6.01 -6.43 11.77
CA PHE A 218 -6.35 -5.53 10.68
C PHE A 218 -7.18 -4.33 11.16
N ILE A 219 -6.67 -3.10 10.87
CA ILE A 219 -7.36 -1.83 11.15
C ILE A 219 -7.41 -1.03 9.84
N ASP A 220 -8.59 -0.59 9.43
CA ASP A 220 -8.82 0.27 8.26
C ASP A 220 -9.09 1.71 8.71
N TRP A 221 -8.17 2.62 8.45
CA TRP A 221 -8.35 4.06 8.71
C TRP A 221 -8.93 4.84 7.51
N GLY A 222 -9.04 4.19 6.35
CA GLY A 222 -9.55 4.79 5.11
C GLY A 222 -11.03 5.20 5.19
N ASN A 223 -11.73 4.73 6.21
CA ASN A 223 -13.10 5.14 6.47
C ASN A 223 -13.14 6.28 7.52
N LYS A 224 -13.42 7.50 7.07
CA LYS A 224 -13.48 8.71 7.90
C LYS A 224 -14.42 8.59 9.13
N ARG A 225 -15.45 7.72 9.08
CA ARG A 225 -16.34 7.41 10.20
C ARG A 225 -15.64 6.58 11.28
N LEU A 226 -14.84 5.60 10.90
CA LEU A 226 -14.08 4.78 11.86
C LEU A 226 -13.03 5.61 12.59
N TYR A 227 -12.29 6.46 11.87
CA TYR A 227 -11.30 7.34 12.48
C TYR A 227 -11.92 8.32 13.50
N ASN A 228 -13.08 8.88 13.20
CA ASN A 228 -13.78 9.79 14.13
C ASN A 228 -14.39 9.04 15.33
N ASN A 229 -14.78 7.77 15.19
CA ASN A 229 -15.27 6.96 16.30
C ASN A 229 -14.14 6.51 17.23
N LEU A 230 -12.94 6.25 16.71
CA LEU A 230 -11.75 5.94 17.52
C LEU A 230 -11.25 7.15 18.33
N LYS A 231 -11.53 8.39 17.89
CA LYS A 231 -11.22 9.61 18.66
C LYS A 231 -12.22 9.91 19.80
N ASN A 232 -13.34 9.20 19.85
CA ASN A 232 -14.41 9.42 20.83
C ASN A 232 -14.54 8.26 21.85
N ILE A 233 -13.58 7.35 21.89
CA ILE A 233 -13.38 6.33 22.92
C ILE A 233 -12.13 6.68 23.72
#